data_ddb80f28e8c96e6aef317a21958744c2
#
_entry.id   ddb80f28e8c96e6aef317a21958744c2
#
_cell.length_a   1.000
_cell.length_b   1.000
_cell.length_c   1.000
_cell.angle_alpha   90.00
_cell.angle_beta   90.00
_cell.angle_gamma   90.00
#
_symmetry.space_group_name_H-M   'P 1'
#
loop_
_entity.id
_entity.type
_entity.pdbx_description
1 polymer ?
#
loop_
_entity_poly.entity_id
_entity_poly.type
_entity_poly.pdbx_seq_one_letter_code
_entity_poly.pdbx_strand_id
1 'polypeptide(L)'
;YIYNFSFMSNVILNSNQIGQKIKRLSYELYENNLEEKKVILFGINSNGNILSNRIKKNLDNLFPVNIESYNLKIDVNNSTLNKLDLERDSLNGKVIIIVDDVLNSGKTIAYCINLILPFYPKKIEVAVLVDRSHKKFPILAKYSGVKLNTTINEHVKIDLKKNEGYLL
;
A
#
# COMPACT_ATOMS: atom_id res chain seq x y z
N TYR A 1 24.22 -19.84 -31.76
CA TYR A 1 24.51 -18.74 -30.80
C TYR A 1 23.20 -18.42 -30.09
N ILE A 2 23.05 -18.89 -28.85
CA ILE A 2 21.91 -18.59 -27.99
C ILE A 2 22.28 -17.30 -27.26
N TYR A 3 21.67 -16.20 -27.63
CA TYR A 3 21.75 -14.95 -26.84
C TYR A 3 20.95 -15.14 -25.56
N ASN A 4 21.66 -15.40 -24.47
CA ASN A 4 21.11 -15.20 -23.12
C ASN A 4 20.86 -13.70 -22.92
N PHE A 5 19.62 -13.22 -23.15
CA PHE A 5 19.18 -11.95 -22.64
C PHE A 5 19.06 -12.08 -21.12
N SER A 6 20.15 -11.80 -20.42
CA SER A 6 20.11 -11.48 -19.02
C SER A 6 19.28 -10.19 -18.89
N PHE A 7 18.04 -10.30 -18.43
CA PHE A 7 17.26 -9.14 -18.02
C PHE A 7 18.04 -8.44 -16.90
N MET A 8 18.78 -7.39 -17.25
CA MET A 8 19.38 -6.50 -16.26
C MET A 8 18.24 -5.80 -15.53
N SER A 9 17.89 -6.30 -14.36
CA SER A 9 16.96 -5.61 -13.47
C SER A 9 17.65 -4.34 -12.96
N ASN A 10 17.17 -3.18 -13.39
CA ASN A 10 17.69 -1.91 -12.90
C ASN A 10 17.14 -1.63 -11.50
N VAL A 11 18.01 -1.51 -10.52
CA VAL A 11 17.63 -1.08 -9.17
C VAL A 11 17.17 0.37 -9.23
N ILE A 12 15.91 0.61 -8.97
CA ILE A 12 15.29 1.95 -8.93
C ILE A 12 15.17 2.52 -7.51
N LEU A 13 15.14 1.64 -6.51
CA LEU A 13 15.12 2.01 -5.10
C LEU A 13 16.04 1.11 -4.30
N ASN A 14 16.99 1.68 -3.61
CA ASN A 14 17.84 0.97 -2.66
C ASN A 14 17.26 1.01 -1.24
N SER A 15 17.87 0.26 -0.32
CA SER A 15 17.40 0.12 1.08
C SER A 15 17.27 1.46 1.81
N ASN A 16 18.22 2.37 1.66
CA ASN A 16 18.18 3.68 2.30
C ASN A 16 17.03 4.54 1.77
N GLN A 17 16.87 4.57 0.44
CA GLN A 17 15.78 5.30 -0.22
C GLN A 17 14.40 4.76 0.21
N ILE A 18 14.23 3.44 0.29
CA ILE A 18 12.99 2.82 0.78
C ILE A 18 12.71 3.25 2.21
N GLY A 19 13.72 3.19 3.10
CA GLY A 19 13.58 3.62 4.50
C GLY A 19 13.15 5.08 4.63
N GLN A 20 13.79 5.99 3.88
CA GLN A 20 13.45 7.42 3.87
C GLN A 20 12.02 7.66 3.36
N LYS A 21 11.59 6.94 2.30
CA LYS A 21 10.24 7.07 1.74
C LYS A 21 9.18 6.58 2.72
N ILE A 22 9.42 5.45 3.38
CA ILE A 22 8.49 4.93 4.41
C ILE A 22 8.38 5.90 5.58
N LYS A 23 9.49 6.47 6.03
CA LYS A 23 9.50 7.48 7.09
C LYS A 23 8.68 8.71 6.69
N ARG A 24 8.88 9.25 5.47
CA ARG A 24 8.09 10.38 4.96
C ARG A 24 6.61 10.05 4.87
N LEU A 25 6.23 8.89 4.32
CA LEU A 25 4.85 8.43 4.28
C LEU A 25 4.21 8.39 5.68
N SER A 26 4.97 7.93 6.68
CA SER A 26 4.48 7.88 8.06
C SER A 26 4.19 9.29 8.60
N TYR A 27 5.05 10.27 8.33
CA TYR A 27 4.82 11.66 8.74
C TYR A 27 3.64 12.30 8.01
N GLU A 28 3.49 12.09 6.70
CA GLU A 28 2.35 12.59 5.93
C GLU A 28 1.02 12.00 6.45
N LEU A 29 1.02 10.71 6.77
CA LEU A 29 -0.09 10.02 7.41
C LEU A 29 -0.44 10.63 8.77
N TYR A 30 0.58 10.90 9.57
CA TYR A 30 0.47 11.57 10.85
C TYR A 30 -0.23 12.91 10.71
N GLU A 31 0.33 13.82 9.94
CA GLU A 31 -0.17 15.18 9.77
C GLU A 31 -1.62 15.23 9.29
N ASN A 32 -2.01 14.30 8.40
CA ASN A 32 -3.37 14.25 7.86
C ASN A 32 -4.40 13.59 8.77
N ASN A 33 -3.99 13.02 9.90
CA ASN A 33 -4.87 12.27 10.80
C ASN A 33 -4.69 12.66 12.28
N LEU A 34 -4.17 13.85 12.55
CA LEU A 34 -3.90 14.39 13.91
C LEU A 34 -5.14 14.40 14.83
N GLU A 35 -6.31 14.64 14.25
CA GLU A 35 -7.57 14.76 15.00
C GLU A 35 -8.29 13.42 15.17
N GLU A 36 -7.76 12.35 14.59
CA GLU A 36 -8.39 11.04 14.60
C GLU A 36 -8.02 10.25 15.86
N LYS A 37 -9.01 9.66 16.51
CA LYS A 37 -8.77 8.82 17.69
C LYS A 37 -8.19 7.46 17.35
N LYS A 38 -8.54 6.94 16.17
CA LYS A 38 -8.14 5.62 15.69
C LYS A 38 -7.99 5.61 14.18
N VAL A 39 -6.89 5.03 13.71
CA VAL A 39 -6.60 4.79 12.30
C VAL A 39 -6.30 3.30 12.09
N ILE A 40 -6.90 2.71 11.06
CA ILE A 40 -6.73 1.31 10.73
C ILE A 40 -5.98 1.20 9.41
N LEU A 41 -4.85 0.49 9.41
CA LEU A 41 -4.08 0.18 8.23
C LEU A 41 -4.43 -1.22 7.73
N PHE A 42 -4.81 -1.36 6.46
CA PHE A 42 -4.94 -2.65 5.78
C PHE A 42 -3.77 -2.84 4.81
N GLY A 43 -2.78 -3.65 5.21
CA GLY A 43 -1.69 -4.05 4.33
C GLY A 43 -2.13 -5.15 3.37
N ILE A 44 -2.04 -4.90 2.06
CA ILE A 44 -2.46 -5.88 1.05
C ILE A 44 -1.37 -6.92 0.85
N ASN A 45 -1.74 -8.19 0.97
CA ASN A 45 -0.88 -9.33 0.73
C ASN A 45 0.44 -9.26 1.53
N SER A 46 1.53 -9.82 1.01
CA SER A 46 2.81 -9.89 1.75
C SER A 46 3.52 -8.54 1.85
N ASN A 47 3.74 -7.86 0.73
CA ASN A 47 4.49 -6.61 0.69
C ASN A 47 3.73 -5.45 1.33
N GLY A 48 2.43 -5.31 1.03
CA GLY A 48 1.59 -4.31 1.68
C GLY A 48 1.53 -4.48 3.18
N ASN A 49 1.50 -5.73 3.68
CA ASN A 49 1.56 -6.01 5.11
C ASN A 49 2.90 -5.61 5.73
N ILE A 50 4.04 -5.90 5.07
CA ILE A 50 5.36 -5.45 5.54
C ILE A 50 5.42 -3.93 5.60
N LEU A 51 4.95 -3.24 4.54
CA LEU A 51 4.93 -1.78 4.49
C LEU A 51 4.04 -1.18 5.58
N SER A 52 2.82 -1.71 5.75
CA SER A 52 1.87 -1.29 6.78
C SER A 52 2.46 -1.41 8.19
N ASN A 53 3.11 -2.52 8.51
CA ASN A 53 3.75 -2.71 9.81
C ASN A 53 4.94 -1.76 10.05
N ARG A 54 5.70 -1.42 9.00
CA ARG A 54 6.78 -0.41 9.10
C ARG A 54 6.24 1.00 9.32
N ILE A 55 5.16 1.35 8.62
CA ILE A 55 4.45 2.62 8.82
C ILE A 55 3.91 2.68 10.25
N LYS A 56 3.21 1.63 10.72
CA LYS A 56 2.72 1.54 12.09
C LYS A 56 3.83 1.75 13.11
N LYS A 57 4.96 1.05 12.98
CA LYS A 57 6.11 1.20 13.89
C LYS A 57 6.63 2.64 13.96
N ASN A 58 6.67 3.36 12.85
CA ASN A 58 7.05 4.76 12.85
C ASN A 58 6.01 5.63 13.55
N LEU A 59 4.72 5.34 13.35
CA LEU A 59 3.60 6.08 13.93
C LEU A 59 3.47 5.84 15.43
N ASP A 60 3.64 4.63 15.92
CA ASP A 60 3.57 4.29 17.36
C ASP A 60 4.56 5.11 18.20
N ASN A 61 5.68 5.57 17.60
CA ASN A 61 6.66 6.41 18.27
C ASN A 61 6.31 7.92 18.25
N LEU A 62 5.31 8.33 17.47
CA LEU A 62 4.97 9.73 17.27
C LEU A 62 3.68 10.15 18.01
N PHE A 63 2.83 9.21 18.45
CA PHE A 63 1.43 9.52 18.70
C PHE A 63 0.76 9.01 19.96
N PRO A 64 -0.28 9.77 20.40
CA PRO A 64 -1.36 9.22 21.22
C PRO A 64 -2.49 8.56 20.40
N VAL A 65 -2.42 8.48 19.06
CA VAL A 65 -3.47 7.86 18.23
C VAL A 65 -3.32 6.35 18.21
N ASN A 66 -4.42 5.63 18.43
CA ASN A 66 -4.42 4.18 18.30
C ASN A 66 -4.31 3.78 16.83
N ILE A 67 -3.18 3.17 16.45
CA ILE A 67 -2.94 2.62 15.11
C ILE A 67 -3.05 1.11 15.14
N GLU A 68 -4.00 0.57 14.40
CA GLU A 68 -4.11 -0.88 14.18
C GLU A 68 -3.68 -1.23 12.76
N SER A 69 -3.05 -2.38 12.60
CA SER A 69 -2.63 -2.88 11.28
C SER A 69 -3.11 -4.32 11.09
N TYR A 70 -3.78 -4.56 9.96
CA TYR A 70 -4.29 -5.86 9.56
C TYR A 70 -3.76 -6.25 8.20
N ASN A 71 -3.57 -7.55 7.99
CA ASN A 71 -3.24 -8.10 6.68
C ASN A 71 -4.51 -8.46 5.94
N LEU A 72 -4.70 -7.90 4.75
CA LEU A 72 -5.81 -8.21 3.86
C LEU A 72 -5.30 -9.00 2.66
N LYS A 73 -5.67 -10.27 2.59
CA LYS A 73 -5.34 -11.12 1.44
C LYS A 73 -6.35 -10.88 0.32
N ILE A 74 -5.86 -10.45 -0.83
CA ILE A 74 -6.67 -10.21 -2.03
C ILE A 74 -6.18 -11.09 -3.16
N ASP A 75 -7.10 -11.87 -3.72
CA ASP A 75 -6.92 -12.59 -4.98
C ASP A 75 -7.77 -11.92 -6.06
N VAL A 76 -7.12 -11.26 -7.00
CA VAL A 76 -7.80 -10.55 -8.10
C VAL A 76 -8.36 -11.48 -9.18
N ASN A 77 -7.93 -12.74 -9.19
CA ASN A 77 -8.37 -13.75 -10.14
C ASN A 77 -9.56 -14.56 -9.58
N ASN A 78 -9.67 -14.63 -8.25
CA ASN A 78 -10.75 -15.33 -7.57
C ASN A 78 -11.38 -14.43 -6.49
N SER A 79 -12.19 -13.48 -6.93
CA SER A 79 -12.81 -12.48 -6.05
C SER A 79 -13.75 -13.08 -4.99
N THR A 80 -14.28 -14.29 -5.21
CA THR A 80 -15.16 -14.97 -4.24
C THR A 80 -14.44 -15.42 -2.97
N LEU A 81 -13.10 -15.54 -3.02
CA LEU A 81 -12.26 -15.84 -1.86
C LEU A 81 -11.92 -14.59 -1.02
N ASN A 82 -12.15 -13.41 -1.57
CA ASN A 82 -11.86 -12.17 -0.86
C ASN A 82 -12.96 -11.89 0.16
N LYS A 83 -12.64 -12.04 1.43
CA LYS A 83 -13.55 -11.76 2.55
C LYS A 83 -12.83 -10.96 3.61
N LEU A 84 -13.59 -10.08 4.24
CA LEU A 84 -13.17 -9.36 5.44
C LEU A 84 -13.96 -9.94 6.61
N ASP A 85 -13.28 -10.77 7.40
CA ASP A 85 -13.89 -11.41 8.57
C ASP A 85 -13.76 -10.49 9.78
N LEU A 86 -14.64 -9.51 9.83
CA LEU A 86 -14.73 -8.52 10.89
C LEU A 86 -16.18 -8.32 11.31
N GLU A 87 -16.39 -7.96 12.56
CA GLU A 87 -17.69 -7.53 13.04
C GLU A 87 -18.17 -6.29 12.29
N ARG A 88 -19.48 -6.19 12.05
CA ARG A 88 -20.09 -5.17 11.19
C ARG A 88 -19.70 -3.74 11.59
N ASP A 89 -19.59 -3.47 12.90
CA ASP A 89 -19.30 -2.12 13.41
C ASP A 89 -17.80 -1.87 13.64
N SER A 90 -16.94 -2.83 13.33
CA SER A 90 -15.50 -2.73 13.62
C SER A 90 -14.81 -1.57 12.90
N LEU A 91 -15.31 -1.17 11.71
CA LEU A 91 -14.74 -0.09 10.88
C LEU A 91 -15.63 1.15 10.86
N ASN A 92 -16.83 1.10 11.45
CA ASN A 92 -17.80 2.18 11.40
C ASN A 92 -17.22 3.49 11.96
N GLY A 93 -17.32 4.56 11.17
CA GLY A 93 -16.84 5.89 11.52
C GLY A 93 -15.32 6.03 11.67
N LYS A 94 -14.53 5.00 11.34
CA LYS A 94 -13.06 5.01 11.46
C LYS A 94 -12.38 5.40 10.15
N VAL A 95 -11.16 5.89 10.28
CA VAL A 95 -10.28 6.15 9.13
C VAL A 95 -9.59 4.87 8.76
N ILE A 96 -9.70 4.51 7.49
CA ILE A 96 -9.08 3.33 6.90
C ILE A 96 -8.01 3.76 5.91
N ILE A 97 -6.84 3.16 6.00
CA ILE A 97 -5.76 3.37 5.04
C ILE A 97 -5.38 2.03 4.43
N ILE A 98 -5.62 1.89 3.15
CA ILE A 98 -5.20 0.73 2.37
C ILE A 98 -3.74 0.94 1.98
N VAL A 99 -2.89 -0.04 2.32
CA VAL A 99 -1.43 0.03 2.13
C VAL A 99 -0.98 -1.06 1.17
N ASP A 100 -0.31 -0.66 0.08
CA ASP A 100 0.28 -1.58 -0.90
C ASP A 100 1.69 -1.13 -1.29
N ASP A 101 2.50 -2.02 -1.86
CA ASP A 101 3.84 -1.67 -2.31
C ASP A 101 3.80 -0.88 -3.63
N VAL A 102 3.01 -1.31 -4.60
CA VAL A 102 2.92 -0.69 -5.94
C VAL A 102 1.47 -0.48 -6.37
N LEU A 103 1.08 0.76 -6.58
CA LEU A 103 -0.16 1.08 -7.27
C LEU A 103 0.08 1.04 -8.79
N ASN A 104 -0.36 -0.05 -9.42
CA ASN A 104 -0.30 -0.24 -10.86
C ASN A 104 -1.65 0.13 -11.51
N SER A 105 -2.45 -0.87 -11.88
CA SER A 105 -3.76 -0.65 -12.51
C SER A 105 -4.83 -0.09 -11.54
N GLY A 106 -4.66 -0.27 -10.24
CA GLY A 106 -5.65 0.06 -9.22
C GLY A 106 -6.67 -1.05 -8.94
N LYS A 107 -6.64 -2.17 -9.69
CA LYS A 107 -7.61 -3.26 -9.57
C LYS A 107 -7.66 -3.85 -8.16
N THR A 108 -6.52 -4.17 -7.57
CA THR A 108 -6.42 -4.78 -6.22
C THR A 108 -7.03 -3.87 -5.16
N ILE A 109 -6.70 -2.57 -5.22
CA ILE A 109 -7.23 -1.58 -4.28
C ILE A 109 -8.75 -1.40 -4.46
N ALA A 110 -9.25 -1.44 -5.70
CA ALA A 110 -10.69 -1.38 -5.96
C ALA A 110 -11.44 -2.55 -5.28
N TYR A 111 -10.88 -3.77 -5.30
CA TYR A 111 -11.43 -4.90 -4.56
C TYR A 111 -11.41 -4.66 -3.04
N CYS A 112 -10.31 -4.11 -2.50
CA CYS A 112 -10.24 -3.75 -1.08
C CYS A 112 -11.31 -2.75 -0.68
N ILE A 113 -11.50 -1.69 -1.48
CA ILE A 113 -12.52 -0.67 -1.23
C ILE A 113 -13.90 -1.31 -1.20
N ASN A 114 -14.22 -2.18 -2.18
CA ASN A 114 -15.50 -2.89 -2.22
C ASN A 114 -15.75 -3.75 -0.97
N LEU A 115 -14.73 -4.38 -0.41
CA LEU A 115 -14.83 -5.17 0.81
C LEU A 115 -15.02 -4.30 2.07
N ILE A 116 -14.46 -3.10 2.10
CA ILE A 116 -14.43 -2.23 3.27
C ILE A 116 -15.67 -1.33 3.35
N LEU A 117 -16.19 -0.86 2.22
CA LEU A 117 -17.33 0.08 2.17
C LEU A 117 -18.57 -0.39 2.93
N PRO A 118 -18.97 -1.68 2.94
CA PRO A 118 -20.13 -2.15 3.69
C PRO A 118 -20.04 -1.97 5.22
N PHE A 119 -18.84 -1.67 5.73
CA PHE A 119 -18.61 -1.43 7.17
C PHE A 119 -18.71 0.05 7.58
N TYR A 120 -19.14 0.94 6.67
CA TYR A 120 -19.37 2.37 6.90
C TYR A 120 -18.19 3.14 7.48
N PRO A 121 -16.97 3.04 6.90
CA PRO A 121 -15.83 3.82 7.34
C PRO A 121 -16.07 5.32 7.18
N LYS A 122 -15.45 6.16 8.03
CA LYS A 122 -15.47 7.63 7.91
C LYS A 122 -14.85 8.09 6.59
N LYS A 123 -13.70 7.49 6.23
CA LYS A 123 -12.98 7.70 4.96
C LYS A 123 -12.07 6.51 4.66
N ILE A 124 -11.77 6.32 3.38
CA ILE A 124 -10.78 5.35 2.90
C ILE A 124 -9.72 6.13 2.15
N GLU A 125 -8.47 5.97 2.54
CA GLU A 125 -7.30 6.57 1.89
C GLU A 125 -6.34 5.47 1.42
N VAL A 126 -5.47 5.78 0.46
CA VAL A 126 -4.53 4.82 -0.13
C VAL A 126 -3.10 5.32 0.07
N ALA A 127 -2.24 4.45 0.59
CA ALA A 127 -0.81 4.67 0.77
C ALA A 127 -0.01 3.61 0.02
N VAL A 128 0.95 4.02 -0.81
CA VAL A 128 1.79 3.11 -1.60
C VAL A 128 3.24 3.56 -1.61
N LEU A 129 4.17 2.62 -1.70
CA LEU A 129 5.58 2.97 -1.86
C LEU A 129 5.85 3.52 -3.26
N VAL A 130 5.27 2.90 -4.29
CA VAL A 130 5.41 3.31 -5.68
C VAL A 130 4.04 3.52 -6.32
N ASP A 131 3.80 4.72 -6.85
CA ASP A 131 2.62 5.05 -7.64
C ASP A 131 3.01 5.13 -9.12
N ARG A 132 2.42 4.24 -9.95
CA ARG A 132 2.61 4.22 -11.41
C ARG A 132 1.50 4.97 -12.13
N SER A 133 1.84 5.57 -13.28
CA SER A 133 0.89 6.40 -14.06
C SER A 133 -0.20 5.61 -14.79
N HIS A 134 -0.04 4.30 -14.98
CA HIS A 134 -0.91 3.47 -15.83
C HIS A 134 -2.10 2.87 -15.07
N LYS A 135 -3.04 3.72 -14.66
CA LYS A 135 -4.24 3.27 -13.98
C LYS A 135 -5.34 2.86 -14.96
N LYS A 136 -6.00 1.72 -14.67
CA LYS A 136 -7.20 1.25 -15.38
C LYS A 136 -8.47 1.44 -14.55
N PHE A 137 -8.31 1.66 -13.24
CA PHE A 137 -9.39 1.95 -12.30
C PHE A 137 -9.17 3.33 -11.70
N PRO A 138 -10.22 4.08 -11.34
CA PRO A 138 -10.13 5.46 -10.84
C PRO A 138 -9.65 5.49 -9.38
N ILE A 139 -8.47 4.95 -9.13
CA ILE A 139 -7.83 4.90 -7.81
C ILE A 139 -6.71 5.94 -7.74
N LEU A 140 -6.74 6.74 -6.69
CA LEU A 140 -5.72 7.73 -6.40
C LEU A 140 -5.01 7.37 -5.09
N ALA A 141 -3.68 7.31 -5.11
CA ALA A 141 -2.89 7.23 -3.88
C ALA A 141 -2.80 8.63 -3.26
N LYS A 142 -3.33 8.80 -2.05
CA LYS A 142 -3.17 10.03 -1.29
C LYS A 142 -1.72 10.19 -0.82
N TYR A 143 -1.12 9.07 -0.41
CA TYR A 143 0.26 9.00 0.06
C TYR A 143 1.08 8.12 -0.87
N SER A 144 2.16 8.66 -1.45
CA SER A 144 3.04 7.89 -2.32
C SER A 144 4.51 8.17 -2.04
N GLY A 145 5.29 7.10 -1.88
CA GLY A 145 6.73 7.19 -1.67
C GLY A 145 7.46 7.78 -2.88
N VAL A 146 7.10 7.33 -4.07
CA VAL A 146 7.59 7.86 -5.34
C VAL A 146 6.53 7.67 -6.43
N LYS A 147 6.45 8.63 -7.35
CA LYS A 147 5.66 8.50 -8.59
C LYS A 147 6.60 8.18 -9.73
N LEU A 148 6.29 7.12 -10.48
CA LEU A 148 7.09 6.67 -11.63
C LEU A 148 6.25 6.72 -12.91
N ASN A 149 6.72 7.50 -13.86
CA ASN A 149 6.20 7.48 -15.22
C ASN A 149 6.97 6.40 -15.99
N THR A 150 6.44 5.18 -15.99
CA THR A 150 7.01 4.04 -16.70
C THR A 150 6.26 3.80 -18.00
N THR A 151 6.84 3.08 -18.94
CA THR A 151 6.14 2.60 -20.14
C THR A 151 5.20 1.45 -19.78
N ILE A 152 4.30 1.09 -20.72
CA ILE A 152 3.31 0.00 -20.51
C ILE A 152 4.03 -1.36 -20.33
N ASN A 153 5.18 -1.53 -20.97
CA ASN A 153 5.94 -2.79 -20.98
C ASN A 153 6.89 -2.94 -19.79
N GLU A 154 7.15 -1.87 -19.05
CA GLU A 154 8.00 -1.91 -17.86
C GLU A 154 7.19 -2.37 -16.64
N HIS A 155 7.77 -3.23 -15.83
CA HIS A 155 7.18 -3.70 -14.60
C HIS A 155 8.02 -3.26 -13.40
N VAL A 156 7.36 -2.68 -12.40
CA VAL A 156 8.00 -2.35 -11.12
C VAL A 156 7.77 -3.50 -10.16
N LYS A 157 8.86 -4.03 -9.62
CA LYS A 157 8.85 -5.06 -8.58
C LYS A 157 9.53 -4.53 -7.34
N ILE A 158 8.84 -4.60 -6.22
CA ILE A 158 9.36 -4.25 -4.90
C ILE A 158 9.57 -5.53 -4.09
N ASP A 159 10.74 -5.67 -3.50
CA ASP A 159 11.05 -6.71 -2.52
C ASP A 159 11.36 -6.04 -1.18
N LEU A 160 10.35 -5.93 -0.32
CA LEU A 160 10.51 -5.31 0.99
C LEU A 160 11.28 -6.19 1.99
N LYS A 161 11.48 -7.47 1.70
CA LYS A 161 12.33 -8.34 2.53
C LYS A 161 13.80 -8.01 2.29
N LYS A 162 14.18 -7.76 1.03
CA LYS A 162 15.53 -7.35 0.64
C LYS A 162 15.74 -5.84 0.70
N ASN A 163 14.67 -5.05 0.82
CA ASN A 163 14.66 -3.60 0.72
C ASN A 163 15.19 -3.07 -0.61
N GLU A 164 14.70 -3.62 -1.70
CA GLU A 164 15.09 -3.22 -3.05
C GLU A 164 13.88 -3.10 -3.96
N GLY A 165 13.96 -2.17 -4.90
CA GLY A 165 12.95 -1.99 -5.95
C GLY A 165 13.61 -2.05 -7.31
N TYR A 166 12.98 -2.75 -8.25
CA TYR A 166 13.50 -3.02 -9.58
C TYR A 166 12.54 -2.59 -10.67
N LEU A 167 13.10 -2.15 -11.79
CA LEU A 167 12.41 -2.03 -13.07
C LEU A 167 12.78 -3.24 -13.93
N LEU A 168 11.76 -3.97 -14.39
CA LEU A 168 11.89 -5.18 -15.20
C LEU A 168 11.35 -4.93 -16.61
#